data_a8424a0899d4df5aebb715efec5882ed
#
_entry.id   a8424a0899d4df5aebb715efec5882ed
#
_cell.length_a   1.000
_cell.length_b   1.000
_cell.length_c   1.000
_cell.angle_alpha   90.00
_cell.angle_beta   90.00
_cell.angle_gamma   90.00
#
_symmetry.space_group_name_H-M   'P 1'
#
loop_
_entity.id
_entity.type
_entity.pdbx_description
1 polymer ?
#
loop_
_entity_poly.entity_id
_entity_poly.type
_entity_poly.pdbx_seq_one_letter_code
_entity_poly.pdbx_strand_id
1 'polypeptide(L)'
;MFKKSKHYITEYLVASEIDVDYVSGTLCLEVSGTEISVFNNNEKAVALSNMYGDNGWTGVVGPGLQPALAYPIDKITIYSNKDFDAEHPAGEPLDDIVRLGFNSFYPFIANGYKYFPTSEEWWYPDRLPYSIPFADINAEVTKLIEAHFTTWQISPSYVAKIEFASEPTEAGKYTFTLEMTSNGETFETTFTHIFV
;
A
#
# COMPACT_ATOMS: atom_id res chain seq x y z
N MET A 1 -24.41 -8.46 11.77
CA MET A 1 -24.81 -9.70 11.06
C MET A 1 -23.67 -10.08 10.13
N PHE A 2 -23.04 -11.23 10.36
CA PHE A 2 -21.92 -11.69 9.52
C PHE A 2 -22.47 -12.16 8.17
N LYS A 3 -21.95 -11.61 7.07
CA LYS A 3 -22.31 -12.07 5.72
C LYS A 3 -21.37 -13.21 5.32
N LYS A 4 -21.94 -14.32 4.85
CA LYS A 4 -21.14 -15.33 4.14
C LYS A 4 -20.75 -14.77 2.80
N SER A 5 -19.46 -14.79 2.49
CA SER A 5 -18.91 -14.42 1.19
C SER A 5 -18.07 -15.57 0.67
N LYS A 6 -17.96 -15.69 -0.64
CA LYS A 6 -16.97 -16.56 -1.29
C LYS A 6 -15.62 -15.84 -1.46
N HIS A 7 -15.58 -14.55 -1.13
CA HIS A 7 -14.44 -13.67 -1.27
C HIS A 7 -13.96 -13.26 0.10
N TYR A 8 -12.65 -13.27 0.29
CA TYR A 8 -12.01 -12.80 1.50
C TYR A 8 -11.93 -11.27 1.51
N ILE A 9 -11.48 -10.70 0.40
CA ILE A 9 -11.50 -9.25 0.19
C ILE A 9 -12.97 -8.80 0.09
N THR A 10 -13.34 -7.82 0.88
CA THR A 10 -14.72 -7.31 0.93
C THR A 10 -14.92 -6.05 0.10
N GLU A 11 -13.84 -5.34 -0.18
CA GLU A 11 -13.88 -4.06 -0.85
C GLU A 11 -12.59 -3.81 -1.62
N TYR A 12 -12.72 -3.27 -2.84
CA TYR A 12 -11.59 -2.89 -3.69
C TYR A 12 -11.56 -1.39 -3.86
N LEU A 13 -10.42 -0.77 -3.57
CA LEU A 13 -10.16 0.65 -3.81
C LEU A 13 -9.48 0.82 -5.17
N VAL A 14 -10.19 1.42 -6.12
CA VAL A 14 -9.63 1.84 -7.42
C VAL A 14 -9.04 3.22 -7.23
N ALA A 15 -7.71 3.34 -7.31
CA ALA A 15 -7.02 4.60 -7.13
C ALA A 15 -7.45 5.66 -8.15
N SER A 16 -7.58 6.89 -7.72
CA SER A 16 -7.76 8.09 -8.56
C SER A 16 -6.88 9.26 -8.14
N GLU A 17 -6.31 9.20 -6.94
CA GLU A 17 -5.46 10.25 -6.37
C GLU A 17 -4.54 9.63 -5.32
N ILE A 18 -3.37 10.22 -5.15
CA ILE A 18 -2.43 9.90 -4.06
C ILE A 18 -2.06 11.15 -3.29
N ASP A 19 -1.75 10.98 -2.02
CA ASP A 19 -1.14 12.01 -1.17
C ASP A 19 -0.15 11.40 -0.20
N VAL A 20 0.70 12.23 0.40
CA VAL A 20 1.64 11.81 1.45
C VAL A 20 1.42 12.67 2.68
N ASP A 21 0.99 12.04 3.76
CA ASP A 21 0.74 12.70 5.04
C ASP A 21 1.71 12.23 6.12
N TYR A 22 1.88 13.06 7.14
CA TYR A 22 2.77 12.76 8.26
C TYR A 22 1.94 12.36 9.49
N VAL A 23 1.87 11.05 9.73
CA VAL A 23 1.03 10.48 10.77
C VAL A 23 1.90 9.92 11.90
N SER A 24 1.79 10.50 13.08
CA SER A 24 2.50 10.05 14.29
C SER A 24 4.00 9.82 14.11
N GLY A 25 4.66 10.68 13.37
CA GLY A 25 6.10 10.56 13.16
C GLY A 25 6.50 9.69 11.94
N THR A 26 5.55 9.28 11.12
CA THR A 26 5.79 8.43 9.95
C THR A 26 5.18 9.07 8.71
N LEU A 27 5.92 9.07 7.60
CA LEU A 27 5.38 9.42 6.28
C LEU A 27 4.49 8.27 5.80
N CYS A 28 3.27 8.59 5.41
CA CYS A 28 2.26 7.63 5.01
C CYS A 28 1.73 7.96 3.62
N LEU A 29 1.71 6.98 2.73
CA LEU A 29 1.07 7.08 1.43
C LEU A 29 -0.42 6.87 1.59
N GLU A 30 -1.20 7.88 1.28
CA GLU A 30 -2.65 7.81 1.13
C GLU A 30 -3.01 7.57 -0.33
N VAL A 31 -4.01 6.72 -0.54
CA VAL A 31 -4.62 6.50 -1.86
C VAL A 31 -6.10 6.73 -1.72
N SER A 32 -6.62 7.66 -2.50
CA SER A 32 -8.05 7.95 -2.60
C SER A 32 -8.61 7.44 -3.92
N GLY A 33 -9.92 7.13 -3.94
CA GLY A 33 -10.53 6.62 -5.17
C GLY A 33 -11.93 6.08 -5.00
N THR A 34 -12.30 5.19 -5.92
CA THR A 34 -13.63 4.57 -5.93
C THR A 34 -13.60 3.22 -5.23
N GLU A 35 -14.41 3.07 -4.20
CA GLU A 35 -14.62 1.81 -3.49
C GLU A 35 -15.65 0.93 -4.19
N ILE A 36 -15.30 -0.34 -4.39
CA ILE A 36 -16.16 -1.34 -5.06
C ILE A 36 -16.35 -2.52 -4.13
N SER A 37 -17.55 -2.65 -3.57
CA SER A 37 -17.89 -3.72 -2.62
C SER A 37 -18.32 -5.01 -3.33
N VAL A 38 -17.81 -6.15 -2.87
CA VAL A 38 -18.23 -7.47 -3.35
C VAL A 38 -19.66 -7.84 -2.91
N PHE A 39 -20.19 -7.20 -1.87
CA PHE A 39 -21.51 -7.56 -1.31
C PHE A 39 -22.69 -7.12 -2.17
N ASN A 40 -22.49 -6.27 -3.14
CA ASN A 40 -23.54 -5.72 -4.00
C ASN A 40 -23.63 -6.46 -5.34
N ASN A 41 -23.02 -7.64 -5.48
CA ASN A 41 -22.89 -8.38 -6.74
C ASN A 41 -22.33 -7.50 -7.87
N ASN A 42 -21.43 -6.59 -7.54
CA ASN A 42 -20.79 -5.71 -8.50
C ASN A 42 -19.89 -6.57 -9.42
N GLU A 43 -20.16 -6.55 -10.70
CA GLU A 43 -19.42 -7.34 -11.69
C GLU A 43 -17.92 -7.02 -11.70
N LYS A 44 -17.54 -5.76 -11.48
CA LYS A 44 -16.12 -5.35 -11.35
C LYS A 44 -15.46 -5.98 -10.14
N ALA A 45 -16.14 -5.97 -8.99
CA ALA A 45 -15.59 -6.60 -7.77
C ALA A 45 -15.41 -8.10 -7.94
N VAL A 46 -16.38 -8.77 -8.56
CA VAL A 46 -16.28 -10.21 -8.87
C VAL A 46 -15.16 -10.50 -9.85
N ALA A 47 -14.96 -9.65 -10.87
CA ALA A 47 -13.86 -9.80 -11.82
C ALA A 47 -12.50 -9.64 -11.14
N LEU A 48 -12.34 -8.64 -10.24
CA LEU A 48 -11.13 -8.45 -9.43
C LEU A 48 -10.87 -9.65 -8.52
N SER A 49 -11.89 -10.14 -7.81
CA SER A 49 -11.76 -11.34 -6.98
C SER A 49 -11.28 -12.55 -7.78
N ASN A 50 -11.83 -12.76 -8.98
CA ASN A 50 -11.41 -13.85 -9.88
C ASN A 50 -9.97 -13.66 -10.38
N MET A 51 -9.57 -12.43 -10.70
CA MET A 51 -8.20 -12.09 -11.12
C MET A 51 -7.17 -12.48 -10.08
N TYR A 52 -7.47 -12.29 -8.80
CA TYR A 52 -6.58 -12.63 -7.68
C TYR A 52 -6.80 -14.05 -7.13
N GLY A 53 -7.74 -14.82 -7.67
CA GLY A 53 -8.09 -16.14 -7.17
C GLY A 53 -8.86 -16.12 -5.84
N ASP A 54 -9.42 -14.97 -5.45
CA ASP A 54 -10.21 -14.80 -4.23
C ASP A 54 -11.67 -15.20 -4.43
N ASN A 55 -11.91 -16.50 -4.67
CA ASN A 55 -13.25 -17.05 -4.95
C ASN A 55 -13.57 -18.36 -4.20
N GLY A 56 -12.66 -18.77 -3.31
CA GLY A 56 -12.77 -20.03 -2.55
C GLY A 56 -12.91 -19.87 -1.05
N TRP A 57 -13.11 -18.64 -0.53
CA TRP A 57 -13.28 -18.41 0.90
C TRP A 57 -14.55 -19.06 1.43
N THR A 58 -14.43 -19.87 2.48
CA THR A 58 -15.56 -20.57 3.11
C THR A 58 -15.84 -20.12 4.54
N GLY A 59 -14.98 -19.24 5.06
CA GLY A 59 -15.11 -18.70 6.40
C GLY A 59 -16.16 -17.59 6.50
N VAL A 60 -16.30 -17.06 7.70
CA VAL A 60 -17.06 -15.84 7.96
C VAL A 60 -16.07 -14.68 7.88
N VAL A 61 -16.36 -13.67 7.09
CA VAL A 61 -15.58 -12.43 7.15
C VAL A 61 -15.81 -11.82 8.52
N GLY A 62 -14.72 -11.58 9.26
CA GLY A 62 -14.75 -11.03 10.61
C GLY A 62 -15.46 -9.68 10.70
N PRO A 63 -15.69 -9.16 11.89
CA PRO A 63 -16.23 -7.82 12.06
C PRO A 63 -15.19 -6.81 11.57
N GLY A 64 -15.42 -6.26 10.40
CA GLY A 64 -14.55 -5.34 9.72
C GLY A 64 -14.53 -5.61 8.22
N LEU A 65 -14.14 -4.61 7.46
CA LEU A 65 -13.89 -4.75 6.03
C LEU A 65 -12.45 -5.26 5.86
N GLN A 66 -12.21 -6.05 4.81
CA GLN A 66 -10.89 -6.35 4.27
C GLN A 66 -10.73 -5.60 2.96
N PRO A 67 -10.47 -4.29 3.02
CA PRO A 67 -10.26 -3.48 1.83
C PRO A 67 -8.87 -3.69 1.27
N ALA A 68 -8.77 -3.76 -0.06
CA ALA A 68 -7.49 -3.86 -0.74
C ALA A 68 -7.44 -2.93 -1.96
N LEU A 69 -6.25 -2.52 -2.38
CA LEU A 69 -6.08 -1.86 -3.67
C LEU A 69 -6.58 -2.78 -4.78
N ALA A 70 -7.40 -2.24 -5.68
CA ALA A 70 -7.98 -2.98 -6.80
C ALA A 70 -6.92 -3.46 -7.78
N TYR A 71 -5.87 -2.67 -7.97
CA TYR A 71 -4.76 -2.96 -8.86
C TYR A 71 -3.43 -2.79 -8.14
N PRO A 72 -2.41 -3.56 -8.52
CA PRO A 72 -1.08 -3.43 -7.93
C PRO A 72 -0.44 -2.09 -8.29
N ILE A 73 0.58 -1.72 -7.54
CA ILE A 73 1.48 -0.64 -7.90
C ILE A 73 2.52 -1.21 -8.87
N ASP A 74 2.50 -0.73 -10.11
CA ASP A 74 3.42 -1.18 -11.14
C ASP A 74 4.82 -0.57 -10.96
N LYS A 75 4.84 0.70 -10.54
CA LYS A 75 6.04 1.49 -10.27
C LYS A 75 5.74 2.59 -9.27
N ILE A 76 6.73 2.93 -8.46
CA ILE A 76 6.74 4.14 -7.63
C ILE A 76 8.13 4.76 -7.70
N THR A 77 8.19 6.09 -7.76
CA THR A 77 9.44 6.84 -7.88
C THR A 77 9.34 8.11 -7.06
N ILE A 78 10.43 8.53 -6.44
CA ILE A 78 10.48 9.75 -5.64
C ILE A 78 11.71 10.57 -6.00
N TYR A 79 11.52 11.88 -6.11
CA TYR A 79 12.55 12.85 -6.46
C TYR A 79 12.65 13.92 -5.38
N SER A 80 13.87 14.41 -5.12
CA SER A 80 14.10 15.56 -4.24
C SER A 80 14.34 16.83 -5.04
N ASN A 81 13.89 17.97 -4.50
CA ASN A 81 14.17 19.29 -5.06
C ASN A 81 15.59 19.82 -4.76
N LYS A 82 16.36 19.09 -3.95
CA LYS A 82 17.75 19.39 -3.57
C LYS A 82 18.59 18.12 -3.69
N ASP A 83 19.90 18.31 -3.76
CA ASP A 83 20.84 17.20 -3.62
C ASP A 83 20.58 16.49 -2.28
N PHE A 84 20.30 15.19 -2.33
CA PHE A 84 20.12 14.39 -1.14
C PHE A 84 21.49 13.98 -0.60
N ASP A 85 22.33 13.48 -1.49
CA ASP A 85 23.73 13.18 -1.27
C ASP A 85 24.52 13.26 -2.60
N ALA A 86 25.79 12.83 -2.60
CA ALA A 86 26.63 12.91 -3.80
C ALA A 86 26.19 11.97 -4.93
N GLU A 87 25.43 10.92 -4.65
CA GLU A 87 24.93 9.94 -5.62
C GLU A 87 23.52 10.30 -6.09
N HIS A 88 22.80 11.11 -5.31
CA HIS A 88 21.43 11.52 -5.56
C HIS A 88 21.31 13.05 -5.64
N PRO A 89 21.73 13.68 -6.75
CA PRO A 89 21.54 15.10 -6.98
C PRO A 89 20.06 15.46 -7.16
N ALA A 90 19.73 16.72 -7.02
CA ALA A 90 18.37 17.24 -7.18
C ALA A 90 17.73 16.80 -8.51
N GLY A 91 16.53 16.25 -8.42
CA GLY A 91 15.77 15.76 -9.57
C GLY A 91 16.11 14.35 -10.06
N GLU A 92 17.10 13.69 -9.46
CA GLU A 92 17.35 12.27 -9.71
C GLU A 92 16.51 11.39 -8.76
N PRO A 93 16.12 10.17 -9.18
CA PRO A 93 15.36 9.25 -8.35
C PRO A 93 16.11 8.85 -7.08
N LEU A 94 15.36 8.68 -5.97
CA LEU A 94 15.83 8.14 -4.69
C LEU A 94 15.34 6.70 -4.46
N ASP A 95 14.99 5.97 -5.52
CA ASP A 95 14.23 4.72 -5.46
C ASP A 95 14.99 3.58 -4.76
N ASP A 96 16.31 3.62 -4.72
CA ASP A 96 17.18 2.65 -4.06
C ASP A 96 17.33 2.89 -2.54
N ILE A 97 17.18 4.14 -2.09
CA ILE A 97 17.30 4.54 -0.68
C ILE A 97 15.96 4.82 0.00
N VAL A 98 14.84 4.75 -0.72
CA VAL A 98 13.49 4.89 -0.16
C VAL A 98 12.76 3.57 -0.24
N ARG A 99 12.07 3.21 0.83
CA ARG A 99 11.33 1.94 0.97
C ARG A 99 9.84 2.18 1.16
N LEU A 100 9.05 1.28 0.60
CA LEU A 100 7.61 1.19 0.81
C LEU A 100 7.30 0.06 1.79
N GLY A 101 6.73 0.41 2.94
CA GLY A 101 6.25 -0.55 3.94
C GLY A 101 4.74 -0.73 3.83
N PHE A 102 4.27 -1.95 3.55
CA PHE A 102 2.84 -2.24 3.37
C PHE A 102 2.48 -3.66 3.81
N ASN A 103 1.18 -3.92 3.99
CA ASN A 103 0.65 -5.26 4.18
C ASN A 103 -0.04 -5.76 2.91
N SER A 104 0.06 -7.06 2.62
CA SER A 104 -0.64 -7.69 1.50
C SER A 104 -1.46 -8.90 1.94
N PHE A 105 -2.70 -8.99 1.45
CA PHE A 105 -3.55 -10.17 1.58
C PHE A 105 -3.27 -11.26 0.55
N TYR A 106 -2.56 -10.92 -0.54
CA TYR A 106 -2.36 -11.85 -1.65
C TYR A 106 -1.71 -13.17 -1.25
N PRO A 107 -0.64 -13.21 -0.42
CA PRO A 107 -0.03 -14.46 0.01
C PRO A 107 -0.99 -15.39 0.79
N PHE A 108 -1.90 -14.82 1.59
CA PHE A 108 -2.92 -15.58 2.30
C PHE A 108 -3.92 -16.23 1.34
N ILE A 109 -4.39 -15.49 0.36
CA ILE A 109 -5.32 -15.98 -0.67
C ILE A 109 -4.62 -17.03 -1.55
N ALA A 110 -3.41 -16.75 -2.02
CA ALA A 110 -2.65 -17.62 -2.90
C ALA A 110 -2.28 -18.98 -2.28
N ASN A 111 -2.14 -19.04 -0.95
CA ASN A 111 -1.88 -20.30 -0.24
C ASN A 111 -3.16 -21.04 0.19
N GLY A 112 -4.31 -20.67 -0.36
CA GLY A 112 -5.60 -21.31 -0.09
C GLY A 112 -6.17 -20.93 1.28
N TYR A 113 -5.99 -19.68 1.71
CA TYR A 113 -6.51 -19.07 2.95
C TYR A 113 -5.98 -19.74 4.23
N LYS A 114 -4.74 -20.19 4.20
CA LYS A 114 -4.08 -20.72 5.39
C LYS A 114 -3.38 -19.59 6.12
N TYR A 115 -3.73 -19.42 7.39
CA TYR A 115 -3.11 -18.43 8.26
C TYR A 115 -1.60 -18.66 8.40
N PHE A 116 -0.84 -17.57 8.40
CA PHE A 116 0.58 -17.64 8.67
C PHE A 116 0.82 -17.85 10.18
N PRO A 117 1.90 -18.55 10.57
CA PRO A 117 2.32 -18.59 11.96
C PRO A 117 2.57 -17.15 12.42
N THR A 118 1.89 -16.74 13.48
CA THR A 118 2.13 -15.43 14.09
C THR A 118 3.43 -15.49 14.89
N SER A 119 4.34 -14.52 14.67
CA SER A 119 5.35 -14.19 15.69
C SER A 119 4.66 -13.39 16.82
N GLU A 120 5.26 -13.32 18.01
CA GLU A 120 4.72 -12.55 19.15
C GLU A 120 4.50 -11.06 18.80
N GLU A 121 5.14 -10.55 17.77
CA GLU A 121 5.05 -9.17 17.31
C GLU A 121 4.00 -8.97 16.20
N TRP A 122 3.39 -10.03 15.68
CA TRP A 122 2.52 -9.95 14.51
C TRP A 122 1.09 -10.44 14.78
N TRP A 123 0.18 -9.49 14.80
CA TRP A 123 -1.22 -9.69 15.18
C TRP A 123 -2.16 -10.14 14.03
N TYR A 124 -1.69 -10.08 12.77
CA TYR A 124 -2.54 -10.31 11.60
C TYR A 124 -2.06 -11.51 10.77
N PRO A 125 -2.55 -12.73 11.06
CA PRO A 125 -2.08 -13.95 10.39
C PRO A 125 -2.59 -14.12 8.95
N ASP A 126 -3.43 -13.21 8.47
CA ASP A 126 -4.11 -13.20 7.18
C ASP A 126 -3.44 -12.27 6.15
N ARG A 127 -2.33 -11.63 6.52
CA ARG A 127 -1.57 -10.75 5.63
C ARG A 127 -0.09 -10.80 5.95
N LEU A 128 0.75 -10.49 4.97
CA LEU A 128 2.19 -10.38 5.16
C LEU A 128 2.65 -8.92 5.08
N PRO A 129 3.49 -8.47 6.03
CA PRO A 129 4.14 -7.18 5.93
C PRO A 129 5.32 -7.26 4.96
N TYR A 130 5.51 -6.19 4.21
CA TYR A 130 6.62 -5.96 3.31
C TYR A 130 7.30 -4.64 3.64
N SER A 131 8.59 -4.56 3.40
CA SER A 131 9.36 -3.32 3.31
C SER A 131 10.34 -3.48 2.16
N ILE A 132 10.06 -2.82 1.04
CA ILE A 132 10.73 -3.05 -0.25
C ILE A 132 11.26 -1.71 -0.77
N PRO A 133 12.52 -1.64 -1.27
CA PRO A 133 13.00 -0.44 -1.97
C PRO A 133 12.07 -0.06 -3.13
N PHE A 134 11.90 1.23 -3.39
CA PHE A 134 11.08 1.69 -4.51
C PHE A 134 11.56 1.11 -5.84
N ALA A 135 12.88 0.95 -6.01
CA ALA A 135 13.48 0.35 -7.18
C ALA A 135 13.02 -1.10 -7.47
N ASP A 136 12.60 -1.84 -6.43
CA ASP A 136 12.14 -3.23 -6.53
C ASP A 136 10.61 -3.38 -6.58
N ILE A 137 9.87 -2.26 -6.47
CA ILE A 137 8.40 -2.25 -6.54
C ILE A 137 7.95 -2.62 -7.96
N ASN A 138 7.03 -3.56 -8.02
CA ASN A 138 6.40 -4.02 -9.27
C ASN A 138 5.04 -4.67 -8.98
N ALA A 139 4.28 -4.95 -10.04
CA ALA A 139 2.93 -5.51 -9.95
C ALA A 139 2.86 -6.87 -9.23
N GLU A 140 3.93 -7.66 -9.22
CA GLU A 140 3.89 -8.99 -8.58
C GLU A 140 3.93 -8.89 -7.06
N VAL A 141 4.75 -7.99 -6.51
CA VAL A 141 4.94 -7.86 -5.06
C VAL A 141 3.88 -7.01 -4.38
N THR A 142 3.15 -6.18 -5.16
CA THR A 142 2.16 -5.21 -4.66
C THR A 142 0.70 -5.65 -4.84
N LYS A 143 0.45 -6.92 -5.17
CA LYS A 143 -0.91 -7.46 -5.27
C LYS A 143 -1.65 -7.35 -3.93
N LEU A 144 -2.89 -6.88 -3.97
CA LEU A 144 -3.81 -6.81 -2.83
C LEU A 144 -3.19 -6.15 -1.59
N ILE A 145 -2.53 -5.01 -1.78
CA ILE A 145 -2.11 -4.16 -0.66
C ILE A 145 -3.37 -3.79 0.14
N GLU A 146 -3.27 -3.91 1.46
CA GLU A 146 -4.32 -3.45 2.37
C GLU A 146 -4.58 -1.95 2.17
N ALA A 147 -5.80 -1.58 1.81
CA ALA A 147 -6.13 -0.20 1.44
C ALA A 147 -6.39 0.73 2.62
N HIS A 148 -6.63 0.17 3.81
CA HIS A 148 -6.86 0.91 5.04
C HIS A 148 -5.97 0.35 6.14
N PHE A 149 -4.71 0.70 6.10
CA PHE A 149 -3.75 0.34 7.13
C PHE A 149 -4.02 1.19 8.39
N THR A 150 -4.94 0.73 9.22
CA THR A 150 -5.19 1.37 10.51
C THR A 150 -4.20 0.83 11.54
N THR A 151 -3.29 1.64 12.01
CA THR A 151 -2.71 1.42 13.34
C THR A 151 -3.80 1.75 14.37
N TRP A 152 -3.89 1.02 15.44
CA TRP A 152 -4.92 1.05 16.49
C TRP A 152 -5.32 2.43 17.06
N GLN A 153 -4.71 3.51 16.62
CA GLN A 153 -4.86 4.82 17.25
C GLN A 153 -5.14 5.98 16.30
N ILE A 154 -5.18 5.80 14.98
CA ILE A 154 -5.23 6.94 14.07
C ILE A 154 -6.09 6.64 12.84
N SER A 155 -7.12 7.46 12.65
CA SER A 155 -7.73 7.80 11.37
C SER A 155 -6.95 9.01 10.83
N PRO A 156 -6.28 8.93 9.70
CA PRO A 156 -6.80 8.52 8.40
C PRO A 156 -6.27 7.17 7.91
N SER A 157 -6.92 6.67 6.87
CA SER A 157 -6.60 5.41 6.21
C SER A 157 -5.44 5.60 5.24
N TYR A 158 -4.31 4.96 5.46
CA TYR A 158 -3.20 4.94 4.51
C TYR A 158 -2.88 3.51 4.06
N VAL A 159 -2.30 3.38 2.88
CA VAL A 159 -2.02 2.07 2.27
C VAL A 159 -0.60 1.59 2.55
N ALA A 160 0.33 2.52 2.77
CA ALA A 160 1.74 2.19 2.95
C ALA A 160 2.48 3.25 3.76
N LYS A 161 3.66 2.88 4.27
CA LYS A 161 4.62 3.79 4.89
C LYS A 161 5.76 4.07 3.92
N ILE A 162 6.30 5.28 3.98
CA ILE A 162 7.49 5.69 3.23
C ILE A 162 8.62 5.86 4.22
N GLU A 163 9.71 5.16 4.01
CA GLU A 163 10.87 5.14 4.91
C GLU A 163 12.14 5.45 4.12
N PHE A 164 12.89 6.46 4.54
CA PHE A 164 14.24 6.73 4.02
C PHE A 164 15.24 5.81 4.73
N ALA A 165 16.06 5.09 3.98
CA ALA A 165 17.09 4.20 4.51
C ALA A 165 18.33 4.97 5.00
N SER A 166 18.50 6.22 4.55
CA SER A 166 19.56 7.14 4.96
C SER A 166 19.02 8.54 5.12
N GLU A 167 19.74 9.39 5.82
CA GLU A 167 19.48 10.82 5.89
C GLU A 167 20.28 11.57 4.81
N PRO A 168 19.83 12.76 4.37
CA PRO A 168 20.57 13.57 3.44
C PRO A 168 21.87 14.09 4.04
N THR A 169 22.83 14.44 3.17
CA THR A 169 24.12 15.02 3.61
C THR A 169 23.93 16.35 4.36
N GLU A 170 22.93 17.12 3.99
CA GLU A 170 22.60 18.39 4.66
C GLU A 170 21.23 18.30 5.34
N ALA A 171 21.17 18.58 6.64
CA ALA A 171 19.91 18.71 7.35
C ALA A 171 19.07 19.87 6.79
N GLY A 172 17.75 19.78 6.93
CA GLY A 172 16.87 20.87 6.53
C GLY A 172 15.58 20.42 5.87
N LYS A 173 14.86 21.39 5.30
CA LYS A 173 13.59 21.15 4.61
C LYS A 173 13.82 20.74 3.16
N TYR A 174 13.24 19.61 2.78
CA TYR A 174 13.20 19.06 1.43
C TYR A 174 11.76 19.04 0.92
N THR A 175 11.59 19.26 -0.37
CA THR A 175 10.34 19.01 -1.07
C THR A 175 10.54 17.82 -1.98
N PHE A 176 9.65 16.85 -1.87
CA PHE A 176 9.68 15.63 -2.67
C PHE A 176 8.52 15.62 -3.65
N THR A 177 8.76 15.09 -4.84
CA THR A 177 7.73 14.71 -5.80
C THR A 177 7.69 13.18 -5.83
N LEU A 178 6.51 12.62 -5.62
CA LEU A 178 6.25 11.18 -5.66
C LEU A 178 5.33 10.86 -6.82
N GLU A 179 5.74 9.93 -7.68
CA GLU A 179 4.97 9.40 -8.78
C GLU A 179 4.64 7.93 -8.51
N MET A 180 3.40 7.53 -8.69
CA MET A 180 2.93 6.14 -8.56
C MET A 180 2.17 5.74 -9.82
N THR A 181 2.56 4.63 -10.44
CA THR A 181 1.84 4.04 -11.58
C THR A 181 1.08 2.81 -11.12
N SER A 182 -0.20 2.74 -11.45
CA SER A 182 -1.09 1.60 -11.18
C SER A 182 -2.13 1.49 -12.27
N ASN A 183 -2.36 0.29 -12.81
CA ASN A 183 -3.35 0.03 -13.86
C ASN A 183 -3.21 0.93 -15.10
N GLY A 184 -1.98 1.27 -15.46
CA GLY A 184 -1.66 2.12 -16.63
C GLY A 184 -1.90 3.62 -16.43
N GLU A 185 -2.29 4.06 -15.24
CA GLU A 185 -2.43 5.46 -14.86
C GLU A 185 -1.28 5.86 -13.94
N THR A 186 -0.79 7.09 -14.08
CA THR A 186 0.24 7.66 -13.20
C THR A 186 -0.36 8.80 -12.39
N PHE A 187 -0.15 8.72 -11.09
CA PHE A 187 -0.55 9.71 -10.09
C PHE A 187 0.69 10.40 -9.56
N GLU A 188 0.58 11.69 -9.26
CA GLU A 188 1.67 12.49 -8.71
C GLU A 188 1.19 13.29 -7.51
N THR A 189 2.06 13.42 -6.49
CA THR A 189 1.89 14.35 -5.39
C THR A 189 3.21 14.96 -4.97
N THR A 190 3.15 16.08 -4.24
CA THR A 190 4.33 16.72 -3.64
C THR A 190 4.14 16.90 -2.16
N PHE A 191 5.17 16.58 -1.39
CA PHE A 191 5.15 16.77 0.05
C PHE A 191 6.48 17.36 0.55
N THR A 192 6.52 17.76 1.81
CA THR A 192 7.75 18.26 2.44
C THR A 192 8.12 17.44 3.64
N HIS A 193 9.43 17.20 3.82
CA HIS A 193 9.98 16.55 5.01
C HIS A 193 11.17 17.36 5.54
N ILE A 194 11.36 17.34 6.85
CA ILE A 194 12.47 18.05 7.53
C ILE A 194 13.35 17.01 8.18
N PHE A 195 14.60 16.95 7.71
CA PHE A 195 15.67 16.18 8.35
C PHE A 195 16.39 17.09 9.37
N VAL A 196 16.68 16.58 10.57
CA VAL A 196 17.24 17.33 11.72
C VAL A 196 18.61 16.79 12.11
#